data_9fcff7d15c74f324d392c3abf2935a5d
#
_entry.id   9fcff7d15c74f324d392c3abf2935a5d
#
_cell.length_a   1.000
_cell.length_b   1.000
_cell.length_c   1.000
_cell.angle_alpha   90.00
_cell.angle_beta   90.00
_cell.angle_gamma   90.00
#
_symmetry.space_group_name_H-M   'P 1'
#
loop_
_entity.id
_entity.type
_entity.pdbx_description
1 polymer ?
#
loop_
_entity_poly.entity_id
_entity_poly.type
_entity_poly.pdbx_seq_one_letter_code
_entity_poly.pdbx_strand_id
1 'polypeptide(L)'
;MEQLTNELHERATQLFEEGKYSEAEPLLKNVISANPGYADVHNKLGMIFHLKGDFRQAAAYFKRALEINPNYTEASLNLVIAYNDMGEFKKAREVFSLAAQRAHPTPAAIDPFIAGKIANEHFKIGNIYLDFGMNDEAIEEFNKAIKLFPRLPDVLTKLGMALRNKGRLEDAISHFIKAKELNPEYGPARVQLGLSYYIKGLTRLAFEEWEKAIKKIPELKEAKTYLSLLKKGEK
;
A
#
# COMPACT_ATOMS: atom_id res chain seq x y z
N MET A 1 23.57 -33.10 -16.83
CA MET A 1 22.27 -32.77 -16.21
C MET A 1 22.19 -31.33 -15.74
N GLU A 2 23.20 -30.83 -15.06
CA GLU A 2 23.26 -29.46 -14.55
C GLU A 2 23.19 -28.39 -15.65
N GLN A 3 23.96 -28.58 -16.74
CA GLN A 3 23.93 -27.66 -17.89
C GLN A 3 22.56 -27.57 -18.56
N LEU A 4 21.86 -28.70 -18.72
CA LEU A 4 20.51 -28.74 -19.28
C LEU A 4 19.49 -28.04 -18.37
N THR A 5 19.67 -28.16 -17.05
CA THR A 5 18.80 -27.48 -16.08
C THR A 5 19.01 -25.95 -16.11
N ASN A 6 20.25 -25.49 -16.30
CA ASN A 6 20.56 -24.07 -16.42
C ASN A 6 19.98 -23.46 -17.71
N GLU A 7 20.11 -24.13 -18.85
CA GLU A 7 19.50 -23.70 -20.12
C GLU A 7 17.96 -23.62 -19.99
N LEU A 8 17.36 -24.61 -19.33
CA LEU A 8 15.94 -24.64 -19.08
C LEU A 8 15.49 -23.47 -18.18
N HIS A 9 16.27 -23.16 -17.13
CA HIS A 9 16.03 -22.05 -16.22
C HIS A 9 16.10 -20.69 -16.95
N GLU A 10 17.14 -20.47 -17.76
CA GLU A 10 17.27 -19.26 -18.56
C GLU A 10 16.10 -19.08 -19.52
N ARG A 11 15.71 -20.14 -20.23
CA ARG A 11 14.59 -20.10 -21.16
C ARG A 11 13.26 -19.83 -20.45
N ALA A 12 13.02 -20.46 -19.30
CA ALA A 12 11.83 -20.26 -18.50
C ALA A 12 11.73 -18.82 -17.96
N THR A 13 12.88 -18.28 -17.52
CA THR A 13 12.97 -16.88 -17.04
C THR A 13 12.71 -15.90 -18.18
N GLN A 14 13.29 -16.10 -19.35
CA GLN A 14 13.03 -15.26 -20.52
C GLN A 14 11.53 -15.23 -20.89
N LEU A 15 10.89 -16.38 -20.95
CA LEU A 15 9.46 -16.47 -21.25
C LEU A 15 8.61 -15.75 -20.19
N PHE A 16 9.01 -15.84 -18.93
CA PHE A 16 8.35 -15.12 -17.85
C PHE A 16 8.48 -13.60 -18.03
N GLU A 17 9.66 -13.09 -18.35
CA GLU A 17 9.92 -11.67 -18.59
C GLU A 17 9.19 -11.14 -19.83
N GLU A 18 9.01 -11.98 -20.84
CA GLU A 18 8.20 -11.69 -22.02
C GLU A 18 6.68 -11.73 -21.76
N GLY A 19 6.25 -12.06 -20.52
CA GLY A 19 4.83 -12.19 -20.15
C GLY A 19 4.15 -13.46 -20.67
N LYS A 20 4.90 -14.40 -21.23
CA LYS A 20 4.40 -15.69 -21.76
C LYS A 20 4.24 -16.73 -20.64
N TYR A 21 3.39 -16.38 -19.66
CA TYR A 21 3.27 -17.14 -18.42
C TYR A 21 2.80 -18.60 -18.62
N SER A 22 1.94 -18.84 -19.61
CA SER A 22 1.45 -20.18 -19.93
C SER A 22 2.56 -21.11 -20.46
N GLU A 23 3.56 -20.55 -21.14
CA GLU A 23 4.71 -21.30 -21.64
C GLU A 23 5.81 -21.41 -20.57
N ALA A 24 5.99 -20.36 -19.76
CA ALA A 24 6.98 -20.33 -18.70
C ALA A 24 6.68 -21.33 -17.57
N GLU A 25 5.41 -21.45 -17.16
CA GLU A 25 5.01 -22.26 -16.01
C GLU A 25 5.48 -23.73 -16.06
N PRO A 26 5.24 -24.51 -17.13
CA PRO A 26 5.70 -25.90 -17.18
C PRO A 26 7.22 -26.00 -17.14
N LEU A 27 7.96 -25.05 -17.73
CA LEU A 27 9.41 -25.05 -17.69
C LEU A 27 9.91 -24.72 -16.28
N LEU A 28 9.34 -23.72 -15.60
CA LEU A 28 9.67 -23.39 -14.22
C LEU A 28 9.41 -24.57 -13.27
N LYS A 29 8.31 -25.31 -13.47
CA LYS A 29 8.02 -26.55 -12.71
C LYS A 29 9.06 -27.63 -12.93
N ASN A 30 9.51 -27.81 -14.16
CA ASN A 30 10.59 -28.75 -14.47
C ASN A 30 11.91 -28.34 -13.81
N VAL A 31 12.23 -27.04 -13.79
CA VAL A 31 13.43 -26.51 -13.11
C VAL A 31 13.40 -26.85 -11.61
N ILE A 32 12.29 -26.58 -10.88
CA ILE A 32 12.23 -26.89 -9.44
C ILE A 32 12.12 -28.38 -9.14
N SER A 33 11.67 -29.18 -10.10
CA SER A 33 11.67 -30.65 -9.98
C SER A 33 13.11 -31.20 -10.04
N ALA A 34 13.96 -30.61 -10.88
CA ALA A 34 15.37 -30.96 -10.99
C ALA A 34 16.20 -30.36 -9.85
N ASN A 35 15.93 -29.12 -9.46
CA ASN A 35 16.62 -28.43 -8.36
C ASN A 35 15.62 -27.57 -7.54
N PRO A 36 15.14 -28.06 -6.40
CA PRO A 36 14.19 -27.35 -5.55
C PRO A 36 14.72 -26.09 -4.85
N GLY A 37 16.03 -25.82 -4.97
CA GLY A 37 16.73 -24.73 -4.27
C GLY A 37 16.66 -23.37 -4.95
N TYR A 38 15.98 -23.22 -6.08
CA TYR A 38 15.87 -21.95 -6.80
C TYR A 38 14.73 -21.08 -6.23
N ALA A 39 15.08 -20.18 -5.29
CA ALA A 39 14.11 -19.27 -4.66
C ALA A 39 13.41 -18.35 -5.67
N ASP A 40 14.11 -17.86 -6.67
CA ASP A 40 13.59 -17.00 -7.73
C ASP A 40 12.55 -17.73 -8.60
N VAL A 41 12.78 -19.01 -8.90
CA VAL A 41 11.83 -19.84 -9.67
C VAL A 41 10.54 -20.06 -8.88
N HIS A 42 10.66 -20.32 -7.58
CA HIS A 42 9.47 -20.41 -6.72
C HIS A 42 8.72 -19.08 -6.68
N ASN A 43 9.41 -17.93 -6.60
CA ASN A 43 8.78 -16.61 -6.64
C ASN A 43 8.05 -16.40 -7.97
N LYS A 44 8.67 -16.69 -9.11
CA LYS A 44 8.04 -16.58 -10.44
C LYS A 44 6.79 -17.46 -10.58
N LEU A 45 6.85 -18.70 -10.10
CA LEU A 45 5.65 -19.57 -10.07
C LEU A 45 4.54 -18.98 -9.18
N GLY A 46 4.89 -18.46 -8.02
CA GLY A 46 3.96 -17.75 -7.15
C GLY A 46 3.27 -16.60 -7.87
N MET A 47 4.03 -15.77 -8.61
CA MET A 47 3.46 -14.68 -9.41
C MET A 47 2.50 -15.17 -10.51
N ILE A 48 2.85 -16.25 -11.19
CA ILE A 48 1.95 -16.86 -12.21
C ILE A 48 0.64 -17.32 -11.57
N PHE A 49 0.69 -18.00 -10.43
CA PHE A 49 -0.53 -18.46 -9.75
C PHE A 49 -1.34 -17.29 -9.18
N HIS A 50 -0.68 -16.23 -8.71
CA HIS A 50 -1.36 -15.02 -8.30
C HIS A 50 -2.14 -14.38 -9.46
N LEU A 51 -1.52 -14.24 -10.64
CA LEU A 51 -2.17 -13.74 -11.85
C LEU A 51 -3.36 -14.60 -12.30
N LYS A 52 -3.33 -15.91 -12.02
CA LYS A 52 -4.45 -16.83 -12.27
C LYS A 52 -5.57 -16.74 -11.23
N GLY A 53 -5.40 -15.94 -10.16
CA GLY A 53 -6.34 -15.85 -9.05
C GLY A 53 -6.23 -17.00 -8.04
N ASP A 54 -5.28 -17.91 -8.20
CA ASP A 54 -5.02 -18.98 -7.22
C ASP A 54 -4.07 -18.48 -6.13
N PHE A 55 -4.58 -17.59 -5.28
CA PHE A 55 -3.83 -16.95 -4.20
C PHE A 55 -3.29 -17.95 -3.18
N ARG A 56 -3.95 -19.10 -3.00
CA ARG A 56 -3.47 -20.15 -2.08
C ARG A 56 -2.20 -20.82 -2.60
N GLN A 57 -2.18 -21.20 -3.86
CA GLN A 57 -0.97 -21.75 -4.48
C GLN A 57 0.13 -20.71 -4.58
N ALA A 58 -0.21 -19.47 -4.96
CA ALA A 58 0.74 -18.34 -4.96
C ALA A 58 1.43 -18.20 -3.61
N ALA A 59 0.67 -18.14 -2.52
CA ALA A 59 1.22 -18.04 -1.15
C ALA A 59 2.11 -19.24 -0.79
N ALA A 60 1.77 -20.45 -1.24
CA ALA A 60 2.60 -21.64 -1.00
C ALA A 60 3.98 -21.51 -1.69
N TYR A 61 4.01 -21.07 -2.93
CA TYR A 61 5.24 -20.86 -3.68
C TYR A 61 6.09 -19.72 -3.10
N PHE A 62 5.48 -18.60 -2.71
CA PHE A 62 6.22 -17.49 -2.08
C PHE A 62 6.81 -17.91 -0.72
N LYS A 63 6.09 -18.70 0.08
CA LYS A 63 6.64 -19.28 1.31
C LYS A 63 7.86 -20.15 1.01
N ARG A 64 7.77 -21.00 0.00
CA ARG A 64 8.88 -21.85 -0.37
C ARG A 64 10.10 -21.05 -0.79
N ALA A 65 9.91 -19.96 -1.55
CA ALA A 65 10.98 -19.03 -1.89
C ALA A 65 11.65 -18.44 -0.62
N LEU A 66 10.85 -18.09 0.40
CA LEU A 66 11.35 -17.54 1.67
C LEU A 66 12.00 -18.59 2.60
N GLU A 67 11.60 -19.86 2.51
CA GLU A 67 12.29 -20.95 3.20
C GLU A 67 13.70 -21.16 2.64
N ILE A 68 13.87 -20.99 1.32
CA ILE A 68 15.17 -21.11 0.63
C ILE A 68 16.01 -19.85 0.86
N ASN A 69 15.42 -18.67 0.67
CA ASN A 69 16.06 -17.37 0.89
C ASN A 69 15.21 -16.50 1.81
N PRO A 70 15.44 -16.53 3.14
CA PRO A 70 14.67 -15.73 4.09
C PRO A 70 14.77 -14.21 3.91
N ASN A 71 15.77 -13.73 3.18
CA ASN A 71 15.97 -12.30 2.90
C ASN A 71 15.44 -11.90 1.51
N TYR A 72 14.69 -12.75 0.83
CA TYR A 72 14.12 -12.46 -0.47
C TYR A 72 12.93 -11.49 -0.35
N THR A 73 13.25 -10.19 -0.38
CA THR A 73 12.29 -9.10 -0.13
C THR A 73 11.10 -9.14 -1.08
N GLU A 74 11.34 -9.42 -2.38
CA GLU A 74 10.27 -9.49 -3.37
C GLU A 74 9.28 -10.62 -3.06
N ALA A 75 9.76 -11.81 -2.71
CA ALA A 75 8.90 -12.93 -2.32
C ALA A 75 8.10 -12.61 -1.05
N SER A 76 8.70 -11.87 -0.08
CA SER A 76 8.00 -11.41 1.11
C SER A 76 6.84 -10.48 0.76
N LEU A 77 7.06 -9.51 -0.13
CA LEU A 77 6.04 -8.57 -0.59
C LEU A 77 4.92 -9.28 -1.35
N ASN A 78 5.28 -10.18 -2.25
CA ASN A 78 4.32 -10.96 -3.02
C ASN A 78 3.46 -11.85 -2.11
N LEU A 79 4.05 -12.41 -1.04
CA LEU A 79 3.30 -13.18 -0.03
C LEU A 79 2.34 -12.30 0.77
N VAL A 80 2.74 -11.07 1.14
CA VAL A 80 1.85 -10.10 1.78
C VAL A 80 0.66 -9.78 0.89
N ILE A 81 0.90 -9.53 -0.40
CA ILE A 81 -0.17 -9.25 -1.37
C ILE A 81 -1.11 -10.45 -1.47
N ALA A 82 -0.59 -11.66 -1.64
CA ALA A 82 -1.40 -12.87 -1.73
C ALA A 82 -2.26 -13.09 -0.47
N TYR A 83 -1.73 -12.82 0.72
CA TYR A 83 -2.50 -12.91 1.96
C TYR A 83 -3.58 -11.83 2.07
N ASN A 84 -3.31 -10.61 1.60
CA ASN A 84 -4.31 -9.55 1.55
C ASN A 84 -5.46 -9.92 0.61
N ASP A 85 -5.15 -10.47 -0.57
CA ASP A 85 -6.16 -10.91 -1.54
C ASP A 85 -7.01 -12.09 -1.02
N MET A 86 -6.45 -12.90 -0.10
CA MET A 86 -7.18 -13.95 0.61
C MET A 86 -7.97 -13.44 1.83
N GLY A 87 -7.84 -12.15 2.22
CA GLY A 87 -8.42 -11.62 3.46
C GLY A 87 -7.68 -12.06 4.74
N GLU A 88 -6.50 -12.68 4.61
CA GLU A 88 -5.70 -13.17 5.73
C GLU A 88 -4.76 -12.09 6.29
N PHE A 89 -5.32 -10.91 6.64
CA PHE A 89 -4.59 -9.71 7.03
C PHE A 89 -3.61 -9.90 8.19
N LYS A 90 -3.94 -10.77 9.14
CA LYS A 90 -3.03 -11.10 10.26
C LYS A 90 -1.74 -11.73 9.76
N LYS A 91 -1.83 -12.70 8.84
CA LYS A 91 -0.65 -13.35 8.25
C LYS A 91 0.14 -12.38 7.36
N ALA A 92 -0.55 -11.53 6.59
CA ALA A 92 0.09 -10.48 5.81
C ALA A 92 0.95 -9.57 6.71
N ARG A 93 0.40 -9.13 7.84
CA ARG A 93 1.09 -8.29 8.82
C ARG A 93 2.31 -8.99 9.45
N GLU A 94 2.19 -10.27 9.78
CA GLU A 94 3.29 -11.07 10.35
C GLU A 94 4.47 -11.17 9.36
N VAL A 95 4.19 -11.56 8.11
CA VAL A 95 5.22 -11.65 7.06
C VAL A 95 5.88 -10.30 6.82
N PHE A 96 5.08 -9.24 6.73
CA PHE A 96 5.57 -7.89 6.54
C PHE A 96 6.48 -7.43 7.69
N SER A 97 6.08 -7.68 8.94
CA SER A 97 6.88 -7.32 10.11
C SER A 97 8.22 -8.05 10.14
N LEU A 98 8.24 -9.32 9.76
CA LEU A 98 9.47 -10.11 9.64
C LEU A 98 10.39 -9.60 8.51
N ALA A 99 9.82 -9.26 7.37
CA ALA A 99 10.58 -8.70 6.24
C ALA A 99 11.18 -7.33 6.60
N ALA A 100 10.40 -6.47 7.29
CA ALA A 100 10.87 -5.17 7.75
C ALA A 100 11.99 -5.26 8.81
N GLN A 101 11.97 -6.27 9.68
CA GLN A 101 13.02 -6.53 10.65
C GLN A 101 14.32 -7.02 10.01
N ARG A 102 14.22 -7.79 8.92
CA ARG A 102 15.36 -8.34 8.18
C ARG A 102 15.98 -7.33 7.20
N ALA A 103 15.15 -6.49 6.59
CA ALA A 103 15.61 -5.35 5.82
C ALA A 103 16.13 -4.31 6.83
N HIS A 104 17.42 -4.09 6.86
CA HIS A 104 18.18 -3.26 7.79
C HIS A 104 17.45 -2.04 8.39
N PRO A 105 17.75 -1.65 9.66
CA PRO A 105 16.91 -0.80 10.49
C PRO A 105 16.90 0.70 10.12
N THR A 106 17.49 1.11 9.01
CA THR A 106 17.46 2.51 8.60
C THR A 106 16.74 2.68 7.26
N PRO A 107 15.75 3.60 7.17
CA PRO A 107 15.06 3.90 5.92
C PRO A 107 15.98 4.30 4.76
N ALA A 108 17.19 4.77 5.07
CA ALA A 108 18.23 5.15 4.11
C ALA A 108 18.92 3.95 3.43
N ALA A 109 18.73 2.73 3.92
CA ALA A 109 19.35 1.51 3.39
C ALA A 109 18.40 0.67 2.51
N ILE A 110 17.12 1.03 2.44
CA ILE A 110 16.13 0.33 1.60
C ILE A 110 16.11 0.99 0.23
N ASP A 111 16.18 0.18 -0.82
CA ASP A 111 15.95 0.67 -2.19
C ASP A 111 14.66 1.48 -2.27
N PRO A 112 14.68 2.71 -2.84
CA PRO A 112 13.51 3.58 -2.89
C PRO A 112 12.27 2.94 -3.56
N PHE A 113 12.47 2.08 -4.55
CA PHE A 113 11.37 1.36 -5.20
C PHE A 113 10.74 0.33 -4.24
N ILE A 114 11.57 -0.39 -3.50
CA ILE A 114 11.10 -1.34 -2.48
C ILE A 114 10.41 -0.61 -1.34
N ALA A 115 11.01 0.49 -0.85
CA ALA A 115 10.39 1.33 0.17
C ALA A 115 9.03 1.86 -0.26
N GLY A 116 8.88 2.26 -1.53
CA GLY A 116 7.61 2.69 -2.10
C GLY A 116 6.55 1.59 -2.12
N LYS A 117 6.92 0.37 -2.54
CA LYS A 117 6.01 -0.79 -2.50
C LYS A 117 5.56 -1.10 -1.06
N ILE A 118 6.49 -1.12 -0.12
CA ILE A 118 6.21 -1.38 1.30
C ILE A 118 5.27 -0.28 1.86
N ALA A 119 5.55 0.99 1.59
CA ALA A 119 4.72 2.10 2.02
C ALA A 119 3.28 1.97 1.47
N ASN A 120 3.13 1.56 0.21
CA ASN A 120 1.82 1.34 -0.40
C ASN A 120 1.05 0.19 0.26
N GLU A 121 1.70 -0.90 0.65
CA GLU A 121 1.02 -1.99 1.38
C GLU A 121 0.56 -1.53 2.77
N HIS A 122 1.39 -0.79 3.51
CA HIS A 122 0.95 -0.16 4.76
C HIS A 122 -0.26 0.77 4.53
N PHE A 123 -0.24 1.57 3.47
CA PHE A 123 -1.35 2.44 3.13
C PHE A 123 -2.66 1.67 2.86
N LYS A 124 -2.60 0.57 2.10
CA LYS A 124 -3.76 -0.29 1.85
C LYS A 124 -4.31 -0.90 3.15
N ILE A 125 -3.44 -1.45 3.99
CA ILE A 125 -3.82 -2.05 5.27
C ILE A 125 -4.43 -0.98 6.18
N GLY A 126 -3.81 0.21 6.25
CA GLY A 126 -4.34 1.33 7.02
C GLY A 126 -5.73 1.79 6.56
N ASN A 127 -6.00 1.79 5.24
CA ASN A 127 -7.34 2.09 4.72
C ASN A 127 -8.37 1.05 5.16
N ILE A 128 -8.02 -0.24 5.11
CA ILE A 128 -8.91 -1.30 5.58
C ILE A 128 -9.27 -1.08 7.05
N TYR A 129 -8.29 -0.85 7.91
CA TYR A 129 -8.54 -0.56 9.32
C TYR A 129 -9.41 0.70 9.52
N LEU A 130 -9.16 1.76 8.75
CA LEU A 130 -9.94 2.99 8.82
C LEU A 130 -11.40 2.75 8.43
N ASP A 131 -11.65 1.98 7.37
CA ASP A 131 -13.00 1.66 6.87
C ASP A 131 -13.79 0.81 7.89
N PHE A 132 -13.11 -0.01 8.69
CA PHE A 132 -13.72 -0.76 9.80
C PHE A 132 -13.77 0.02 11.12
N GLY A 133 -13.36 1.31 11.13
CA GLY A 133 -13.35 2.13 12.35
C GLY A 133 -12.24 1.79 13.34
N MET A 134 -11.31 0.92 12.98
CA MET A 134 -10.13 0.53 13.78
C MET A 134 -9.06 1.62 13.64
N ASN A 135 -9.34 2.77 14.28
CA ASN A 135 -8.55 3.99 14.04
C ASN A 135 -7.13 3.92 14.60
N ASP A 136 -6.90 3.19 15.70
CA ASP A 136 -5.56 3.07 16.29
C ASP A 136 -4.63 2.24 15.38
N GLU A 137 -5.13 1.14 14.84
CA GLU A 137 -4.43 0.29 13.89
C GLU A 137 -4.19 1.02 12.57
N ALA A 138 -5.18 1.79 12.10
CA ALA A 138 -5.02 2.62 10.91
C ALA A 138 -3.91 3.67 11.09
N ILE A 139 -3.87 4.36 12.24
CA ILE A 139 -2.81 5.33 12.58
C ILE A 139 -1.44 4.66 12.59
N GLU A 140 -1.33 3.46 13.18
CA GLU A 140 -0.06 2.71 13.20
C GLU A 140 0.43 2.40 11.78
N GLU A 141 -0.44 1.88 10.92
CA GLU A 141 -0.08 1.53 9.55
C GLU A 141 0.25 2.76 8.69
N PHE A 142 -0.52 3.84 8.79
CA PHE A 142 -0.20 5.09 8.08
C PHE A 142 1.14 5.70 8.55
N ASN A 143 1.46 5.62 9.83
CA ASN A 143 2.75 6.08 10.34
C ASN A 143 3.92 5.25 9.79
N LYS A 144 3.74 3.92 9.63
CA LYS A 144 4.74 3.06 8.97
C LYS A 144 4.96 3.48 7.52
N ALA A 145 3.87 3.75 6.78
CA ALA A 145 3.96 4.24 5.41
C ALA A 145 4.73 5.57 5.32
N ILE A 146 4.40 6.54 6.20
CA ILE A 146 5.05 7.86 6.24
C ILE A 146 6.53 7.76 6.64
N LYS A 147 6.87 6.84 7.54
CA LYS A 147 8.27 6.60 7.94
C LYS A 147 9.13 6.14 6.76
N LEU A 148 8.56 5.35 5.86
CA LEU A 148 9.24 4.89 4.64
C LEU A 148 9.23 5.95 3.54
N PHE A 149 8.11 6.65 3.38
CA PHE A 149 7.91 7.67 2.36
C PHE A 149 7.18 8.89 2.94
N PRO A 150 7.92 9.92 3.45
CA PRO A 150 7.34 11.03 4.20
C PRO A 150 6.47 11.99 3.38
N ARG A 151 6.51 11.92 2.05
CA ARG A 151 5.89 12.89 1.14
C ARG A 151 4.72 12.30 0.37
N LEU A 152 3.78 11.67 1.06
CA LEU A 152 2.57 11.04 0.49
C LEU A 152 1.33 11.81 0.97
N PRO A 153 0.78 12.74 0.16
CA PRO A 153 -0.37 13.57 0.55
C PRO A 153 -1.62 12.75 0.88
N ASP A 154 -1.84 11.65 0.17
CA ASP A 154 -2.95 10.72 0.39
C ASP A 154 -2.84 10.01 1.76
N VAL A 155 -1.66 9.49 2.10
CA VAL A 155 -1.41 8.84 3.40
C VAL A 155 -1.58 9.84 4.54
N LEU A 156 -1.02 11.05 4.40
CA LEU A 156 -1.20 12.11 5.41
C LEU A 156 -2.67 12.49 5.60
N THR A 157 -3.44 12.53 4.51
CA THR A 157 -4.87 12.81 4.57
C THR A 157 -5.63 11.70 5.30
N LYS A 158 -5.35 10.44 5.00
CA LYS A 158 -5.98 9.31 5.69
C LYS A 158 -5.58 9.21 7.16
N LEU A 159 -4.31 9.47 7.48
CA LEU A 159 -3.85 9.59 8.87
C LEU A 159 -4.61 10.69 9.61
N GLY A 160 -4.77 11.87 9.00
CA GLY A 160 -5.55 12.97 9.56
C GLY A 160 -7.01 12.56 9.82
N MET A 161 -7.63 11.79 8.92
CA MET A 161 -8.99 11.26 9.12
C MET A 161 -9.07 10.32 10.33
N ALA A 162 -8.14 9.38 10.45
CA ALA A 162 -8.08 8.46 11.59
C ALA A 162 -7.88 9.21 12.92
N LEU A 163 -6.98 10.20 12.94
CA LEU A 163 -6.75 11.06 14.11
C LEU A 163 -7.99 11.85 14.49
N ARG A 164 -8.70 12.43 13.53
CA ARG A 164 -9.97 13.14 13.78
C ARG A 164 -11.03 12.20 14.36
N ASN A 165 -11.16 10.99 13.84
CA ASN A 165 -12.08 9.98 14.37
C ASN A 165 -11.76 9.62 15.83
N LYS A 166 -10.50 9.71 16.24
CA LYS A 166 -10.06 9.56 17.63
C LYS A 166 -10.22 10.83 18.49
N GLY A 167 -10.81 11.89 17.95
CA GLY A 167 -10.94 13.17 18.65
C GLY A 167 -9.68 14.03 18.68
N ARG A 168 -8.58 13.60 18.04
CA ARG A 168 -7.30 14.32 17.98
C ARG A 168 -7.33 15.35 16.83
N LEU A 169 -8.21 16.35 17.01
CA LEU A 169 -8.57 17.29 15.94
C LEU A 169 -7.39 18.17 15.50
N GLU A 170 -6.56 18.65 16.44
CA GLU A 170 -5.41 19.51 16.13
C GLU A 170 -4.34 18.75 15.33
N ASP A 171 -4.08 17.52 15.73
CA ASP A 171 -3.14 16.65 14.99
C ASP A 171 -3.65 16.40 13.58
N ALA A 172 -4.95 16.13 13.44
CA ALA A 172 -5.58 15.92 12.12
C ALA A 172 -5.41 17.16 11.22
N ILE A 173 -5.69 18.36 11.74
CA ILE A 173 -5.52 19.62 11.02
C ILE A 173 -4.07 19.79 10.55
N SER A 174 -3.09 19.50 11.42
CA SER A 174 -1.67 19.58 11.07
C SER A 174 -1.32 18.66 9.89
N HIS A 175 -1.83 17.41 9.88
CA HIS A 175 -1.59 16.48 8.79
C HIS A 175 -2.27 16.90 7.48
N PHE A 176 -3.48 17.45 7.54
CA PHE A 176 -4.16 17.98 6.34
C PHE A 176 -3.43 19.19 5.75
N ILE A 177 -2.93 20.10 6.60
CA ILE A 177 -2.10 21.24 6.16
C ILE A 177 -0.86 20.73 5.45
N LYS A 178 -0.15 19.79 6.05
CA LYS A 178 1.06 19.19 5.45
C LYS A 178 0.76 18.48 4.12
N ALA A 179 -0.34 17.76 4.02
CA ALA A 179 -0.77 17.13 2.76
C ALA A 179 -1.03 18.17 1.66
N LYS A 180 -1.72 19.26 1.99
CA LYS A 180 -2.00 20.40 1.10
C LYS A 180 -0.71 21.13 0.66
N GLU A 181 0.26 21.27 1.54
CA GLU A 181 1.56 21.89 1.22
C GLU A 181 2.38 21.02 0.26
N LEU A 182 2.36 19.70 0.45
CA LEU A 182 3.05 18.74 -0.43
C LEU A 182 2.44 18.67 -1.82
N ASN A 183 1.12 18.76 -1.90
CA ASN A 183 0.39 18.80 -3.17
C ASN A 183 -0.79 19.78 -3.09
N PRO A 184 -0.58 21.04 -3.53
CA PRO A 184 -1.63 22.06 -3.53
C PRO A 184 -2.86 21.75 -4.39
N GLU A 185 -2.72 20.85 -5.36
CA GLU A 185 -3.80 20.40 -6.25
C GLU A 185 -4.59 19.19 -5.66
N TYR A 186 -4.12 18.62 -4.55
CA TYR A 186 -4.78 17.47 -3.93
C TYR A 186 -6.02 17.91 -3.13
N GLY A 187 -7.15 17.97 -3.84
CA GLY A 187 -8.45 18.42 -3.30
C GLY A 187 -8.92 17.71 -2.03
N PRO A 188 -8.76 16.38 -1.89
CA PRO A 188 -9.21 15.68 -0.67
C PRO A 188 -8.61 16.23 0.63
N ALA A 189 -7.34 16.66 0.65
CA ALA A 189 -6.74 17.27 1.84
C ALA A 189 -7.46 18.57 2.25
N ARG A 190 -7.81 19.41 1.28
CA ARG A 190 -8.55 20.67 1.52
C ARG A 190 -9.95 20.41 2.04
N VAL A 191 -10.64 19.39 1.50
CA VAL A 191 -11.98 19.00 1.94
C VAL A 191 -11.95 18.59 3.40
N GLN A 192 -11.00 17.72 3.77
CA GLN A 192 -10.88 17.22 5.13
C GLN A 192 -10.40 18.30 6.11
N LEU A 193 -9.55 19.23 5.66
CA LEU A 193 -9.14 20.40 6.43
C LEU A 193 -10.34 21.30 6.71
N GLY A 194 -11.12 21.62 5.68
CA GLY A 194 -12.33 22.42 5.83
C GLY A 194 -13.34 21.79 6.80
N LEU A 195 -13.56 20.46 6.69
CA LEU A 195 -14.42 19.75 7.64
C LEU A 195 -13.90 19.84 9.08
N SER A 196 -12.59 19.74 9.27
CA SER A 196 -11.98 19.85 10.60
C SER A 196 -12.08 21.28 11.17
N TYR A 197 -11.95 22.31 10.34
CA TYR A 197 -12.21 23.69 10.73
C TYR A 197 -13.67 23.91 11.11
N TYR A 198 -14.60 23.32 10.34
CA TYR A 198 -16.03 23.41 10.66
C TYR A 198 -16.36 22.78 12.02
N ILE A 199 -15.83 21.58 12.29
CA ILE A 199 -15.98 20.90 13.60
C ILE A 199 -15.44 21.77 14.75
N LYS A 200 -14.37 22.54 14.49
CA LYS A 200 -13.78 23.48 15.46
C LYS A 200 -14.55 24.79 15.62
N GLY A 201 -15.61 25.01 14.84
CA GLY A 201 -16.37 26.25 14.81
C GLY A 201 -15.75 27.37 13.97
N LEU A 202 -14.69 27.07 13.23
CA LEU A 202 -13.99 28.02 12.38
C LEU A 202 -14.60 28.05 10.97
N THR A 203 -15.89 28.40 10.90
CA THR A 203 -16.76 28.30 9.72
C THR A 203 -16.18 29.03 8.50
N ARG A 204 -15.62 30.24 8.71
CA ARG A 204 -15.01 31.02 7.65
C ARG A 204 -13.81 30.29 7.00
N LEU A 205 -12.94 29.70 7.82
CA LEU A 205 -11.79 28.95 7.29
C LEU A 205 -12.23 27.68 6.56
N ALA A 206 -13.27 27.01 7.05
CA ALA A 206 -13.88 25.87 6.38
C ALA A 206 -14.37 26.24 4.98
N PHE A 207 -15.14 27.34 4.89
CA PHE A 207 -15.64 27.88 3.63
C PHE A 207 -14.52 28.16 2.63
N GLU A 208 -13.47 28.87 3.07
CA GLU A 208 -12.33 29.23 2.24
C GLU A 208 -11.59 27.98 1.67
N GLU A 209 -11.41 26.94 2.49
CA GLU A 209 -10.76 25.71 2.01
C GLU A 209 -11.64 24.94 1.02
N TRP A 210 -12.95 24.86 1.24
CA TRP A 210 -13.86 24.21 0.30
C TRP A 210 -14.01 24.99 -1.02
N GLU A 211 -14.05 26.34 -1.00
CA GLU A 211 -14.02 27.14 -2.22
C GLU A 211 -12.73 26.91 -3.03
N LYS A 212 -11.59 26.93 -2.35
CA LYS A 212 -10.29 26.66 -2.99
C LYS A 212 -10.25 25.24 -3.58
N ALA A 213 -10.85 24.25 -2.91
CA ALA A 213 -10.95 22.89 -3.40
C ALA A 213 -11.77 22.80 -4.70
N ILE A 214 -12.97 23.44 -4.75
CA ILE A 214 -13.83 23.46 -5.94
C ILE A 214 -13.19 24.25 -7.09
N LYS A 215 -12.53 25.36 -6.79
CA LYS A 215 -11.81 26.14 -7.81
C LYS A 215 -10.75 25.32 -8.52
N LYS A 216 -10.10 24.38 -7.82
CA LYS A 216 -9.09 23.48 -8.36
C LYS A 216 -9.69 22.24 -9.03
N ILE A 217 -10.69 21.64 -8.40
CA ILE A 217 -11.38 20.43 -8.87
C ILE A 217 -12.89 20.71 -8.86
N PRO A 218 -13.46 21.24 -9.96
CA PRO A 218 -14.87 21.59 -10.03
C PRO A 218 -15.84 20.43 -9.77
N GLU A 219 -15.41 19.20 -10.04
CA GLU A 219 -16.25 18.00 -9.86
C GLU A 219 -16.19 17.40 -8.43
N LEU A 220 -15.54 18.06 -7.48
CA LEU A 220 -15.38 17.55 -6.10
C LEU A 220 -16.71 17.66 -5.33
N LYS A 221 -17.51 16.60 -5.43
CA LYS A 221 -18.90 16.54 -4.87
C LYS A 221 -18.96 16.85 -3.38
N GLU A 222 -18.02 16.32 -2.59
CA GLU A 222 -17.98 16.52 -1.13
C GLU A 222 -17.87 18.01 -0.77
N ALA A 223 -16.95 18.75 -1.41
CA ALA A 223 -16.80 20.18 -1.15
C ALA A 223 -18.06 20.98 -1.54
N LYS A 224 -18.70 20.64 -2.68
CA LYS A 224 -19.97 21.24 -3.09
C LYS A 224 -21.05 21.01 -2.05
N THR A 225 -21.16 19.79 -1.54
CA THR A 225 -22.13 19.42 -0.52
C THR A 225 -21.94 20.24 0.76
N TYR A 226 -20.71 20.32 1.27
CA TYR A 226 -20.42 21.08 2.48
C TYR A 226 -20.70 22.58 2.31
N LEU A 227 -20.32 23.19 1.18
CA LEU A 227 -20.65 24.60 0.90
C LEU A 227 -22.16 24.85 0.81
N SER A 228 -22.91 23.91 0.23
CA SER A 228 -24.36 24.03 0.14
C SER A 228 -25.05 23.96 1.50
N LEU A 229 -24.52 23.12 2.40
CA LEU A 229 -25.04 23.00 3.77
C LEU A 229 -24.77 24.27 4.59
N LEU A 230 -23.60 24.87 4.47
CA LEU A 230 -23.29 26.16 5.14
C LEU A 230 -24.25 27.27 4.70
N LYS A 231 -24.45 27.44 3.40
CA LYS A 231 -25.35 28.47 2.85
C LYS A 231 -26.81 28.30 3.27
N LYS A 232 -27.24 27.08 3.62
CA LYS A 232 -28.58 26.81 4.13
C LYS A 232 -28.73 27.06 5.64
N GLY A 233 -27.65 26.94 6.40
CA GLY A 233 -27.64 27.17 7.85
C GLY A 233 -27.55 28.65 8.25
N GLU A 234 -27.21 29.54 7.31
CA GLU A 234 -27.15 30.99 7.52
C GLU A 234 -28.51 31.72 7.21
N LYS A 235 -29.52 30.95 6.83
CA LYS A 235 -30.92 31.45 6.66
C LYS A 235 -31.78 31.05 7.85
#